data_25e9eef604acbf6cf89fef53980bfecb
#
_entry.id   25e9eef604acbf6cf89fef53980bfecb
#
_cell.length_a   1.000
_cell.length_b   1.000
_cell.length_c   1.000
_cell.angle_alpha   90.00
_cell.angle_beta   90.00
_cell.angle_gamma   90.00
#
_symmetry.space_group_name_H-M   'P 1'
#
loop_
_entity.id
_entity.type
_entity.pdbx_description
1 polymer ?
#
loop_
_entity_poly.entity_id
_entity_poly.type
_entity_poly.pdbx_seq_one_letter_code
_entity_poly.pdbx_strand_id
1 'polypeptide(L)'
;MTASYLAELVETWREWDWRAREAWLNRHPQFLADIGDATVHFVHLRSERADAPALLVMHGWPHTFALQLDFADLLPDFHVVVPSFPGFAFSPTYADGPMTEVRLAATMHGLMTDVLGYDSYFTYGEDVSANVNDLIAGSYPDSVRGIVATHSHFPSRAERADLTAPDEVAFFARLDEWGGANGAYGHVQATRPDTLATSLNDSPAGLLAWLVEKLVEWSDTPAGDPRVVESRISRDRLLTEAMIYWTTQSIGTSFRPYYEGADRPDVMSPVQVPASVHIQRHEGDYPESLARRFYQDLRIFERLSEGGHFTVAEVPAVMAERLRAFAREVGAL
;
A
#
# COMPACT_ATOMS: atom_id res chain seq x y z
N MET A 1 15.16 -12.22 -7.49
CA MET A 1 15.96 -12.76 -6.35
C MET A 1 17.03 -13.71 -6.85
N THR A 2 18.26 -13.71 -6.28
CA THR A 2 19.32 -14.71 -6.56
C THR A 2 19.66 -15.50 -5.29
N ALA A 3 20.11 -16.75 -5.44
CA ALA A 3 20.49 -17.58 -4.29
C ALA A 3 21.62 -16.97 -3.46
N SER A 4 22.59 -16.27 -4.10
CA SER A 4 23.68 -15.61 -3.38
C SER A 4 23.20 -14.44 -2.54
N TYR A 5 22.30 -13.62 -3.05
CA TYR A 5 21.74 -12.49 -2.30
C TYR A 5 20.85 -12.97 -1.15
N LEU A 6 20.05 -14.01 -1.38
CA LEU A 6 19.26 -14.62 -0.30
C LEU A 6 20.18 -15.13 0.83
N ALA A 7 21.27 -15.80 0.49
CA ALA A 7 22.22 -16.30 1.49
C ALA A 7 22.83 -15.15 2.32
N GLU A 8 23.18 -14.02 1.68
CA GLU A 8 23.67 -12.82 2.37
C GLU A 8 22.63 -12.21 3.31
N LEU A 9 21.37 -12.13 2.87
CA LEU A 9 20.29 -11.62 3.71
C LEU A 9 20.01 -12.53 4.91
N VAL A 10 20.02 -13.86 4.71
CA VAL A 10 19.83 -14.84 5.80
C VAL A 10 20.97 -14.73 6.83
N GLU A 11 22.21 -14.61 6.37
CA GLU A 11 23.35 -14.45 7.28
C GLU A 11 23.27 -13.14 8.05
N THR A 12 22.93 -12.04 7.36
CA THR A 12 22.68 -10.76 8.04
C THR A 12 21.57 -10.91 9.09
N TRP A 13 20.46 -11.57 8.72
CA TRP A 13 19.30 -11.72 9.64
C TRP A 13 19.63 -12.51 10.90
N ARG A 14 20.50 -13.51 10.82
CA ARG A 14 20.96 -14.29 11.99
C ARG A 14 21.68 -13.44 13.03
N GLU A 15 22.43 -12.41 12.60
CA GLU A 15 23.21 -11.52 13.44
C GLU A 15 22.53 -10.17 13.72
N TRP A 16 21.36 -9.95 13.10
CA TRP A 16 20.67 -8.68 13.12
C TRP A 16 20.08 -8.34 14.50
N ASP A 17 20.33 -7.12 14.95
CA ASP A 17 19.81 -6.62 16.22
C ASP A 17 18.32 -6.25 16.09
N TRP A 18 17.46 -7.27 16.16
CA TRP A 18 16.01 -7.06 16.18
C TRP A 18 15.57 -6.10 17.30
N ARG A 19 16.21 -6.15 18.48
CA ARG A 19 15.80 -5.31 19.60
C ARG A 19 16.03 -3.82 19.35
N ALA A 20 17.11 -3.45 18.67
CA ALA A 20 17.31 -2.09 18.20
C ALA A 20 16.23 -1.67 17.19
N ARG A 21 15.83 -2.59 16.29
CA ARG A 21 14.78 -2.32 15.31
C ARG A 21 13.39 -2.25 15.93
N GLU A 22 13.07 -3.13 16.86
CA GLU A 22 11.85 -3.09 17.68
C GLU A 22 11.75 -1.75 18.44
N ALA A 23 12.87 -1.30 19.04
CA ALA A 23 12.92 -0.01 19.73
C ALA A 23 12.67 1.16 18.76
N TRP A 24 13.13 1.05 17.49
CA TRP A 24 12.82 2.04 16.47
C TRP A 24 11.33 2.05 16.11
N LEU A 25 10.71 0.90 15.91
CA LEU A 25 9.27 0.78 15.67
C LEU A 25 8.47 1.38 16.83
N ASN A 26 8.86 1.09 18.07
CA ASN A 26 8.17 1.52 19.29
C ASN A 26 8.37 3.01 19.63
N ARG A 27 9.20 3.76 18.89
CA ARG A 27 9.22 5.23 18.98
C ARG A 27 7.95 5.87 18.44
N HIS A 28 7.27 5.18 17.53
CA HIS A 28 6.02 5.63 16.97
C HIS A 28 4.87 5.22 17.89
N PRO A 29 3.96 6.13 18.27
CA PRO A 29 2.81 5.78 19.11
C PRO A 29 1.90 4.79 18.36
N GLN A 30 1.71 3.60 18.92
CA GLN A 30 0.95 2.50 18.34
C GLN A 30 -0.26 2.18 19.22
N PHE A 31 -1.37 1.82 18.56
CA PHE A 31 -2.65 1.61 19.21
C PHE A 31 -3.37 0.41 18.59
N LEU A 32 -4.32 -0.13 19.34
CA LEU A 32 -5.33 -1.08 18.86
C LEU A 32 -6.71 -0.46 19.05
N ALA A 33 -7.58 -0.60 18.08
CA ALA A 33 -8.97 -0.18 18.19
C ALA A 33 -9.92 -1.23 17.59
N ASP A 34 -11.06 -1.40 18.23
CA ASP A 34 -12.13 -2.23 17.72
C ASP A 34 -13.07 -1.40 16.83
N ILE A 35 -13.31 -1.89 15.62
CA ILE A 35 -14.14 -1.24 14.60
C ILE A 35 -15.08 -2.31 14.03
N GLY A 36 -16.33 -2.33 14.49
CA GLY A 36 -17.25 -3.42 14.18
C GLY A 36 -16.70 -4.76 14.70
N ASP A 37 -16.39 -5.67 13.80
CA ASP A 37 -15.82 -6.99 14.11
C ASP A 37 -14.30 -7.09 13.77
N ALA A 38 -13.66 -5.96 13.49
CA ALA A 38 -12.22 -5.87 13.30
C ALA A 38 -11.53 -5.27 14.52
N THR A 39 -10.36 -5.81 14.90
CA THR A 39 -9.40 -5.13 15.76
C THR A 39 -8.26 -4.64 14.88
N VAL A 40 -8.06 -3.33 14.80
CA VAL A 40 -7.07 -2.71 13.92
C VAL A 40 -5.92 -2.13 14.74
N HIS A 41 -4.70 -2.58 14.43
CA HIS A 41 -3.47 -1.93 14.86
C HIS A 41 -3.19 -0.72 13.95
N PHE A 42 -2.74 0.37 14.54
CA PHE A 42 -2.30 1.55 13.78
C PHE A 42 -1.27 2.38 14.52
N VAL A 43 -0.42 3.04 13.76
CA VAL A 43 0.43 4.14 14.23
C VAL A 43 -0.34 5.44 14.09
N HIS A 44 -0.26 6.33 15.08
CA HIS A 44 -0.88 7.65 15.01
C HIS A 44 0.12 8.72 15.43
N LEU A 45 0.70 9.40 14.45
CA LEU A 45 1.59 10.54 14.63
C LEU A 45 0.77 11.83 14.65
N ARG A 46 0.70 12.47 15.80
CA ARG A 46 -0.03 13.72 15.95
C ARG A 46 0.87 14.91 15.70
N SER A 47 0.42 15.83 14.84
CA SER A 47 1.03 17.13 14.69
C SER A 47 0.97 17.93 16.00
N GLU A 48 1.93 18.82 16.23
CA GLU A 48 1.86 19.82 17.32
C GLU A 48 0.74 20.85 17.09
N ARG A 49 0.31 21.02 15.83
CA ARG A 49 -0.82 21.85 15.46
C ARG A 49 -2.12 21.08 15.65
N ALA A 50 -2.97 21.53 16.54
CA ALA A 50 -4.28 20.88 16.79
C ALA A 50 -5.23 20.91 15.56
N ASP A 51 -5.06 21.92 14.69
CA ASP A 51 -5.82 22.13 13.46
C ASP A 51 -5.18 21.52 12.22
N ALA A 52 -4.12 20.73 12.38
CA ALA A 52 -3.46 20.06 11.26
C ALA A 52 -4.42 19.10 10.54
N PRO A 53 -4.37 19.00 9.21
CA PRO A 53 -5.18 18.05 8.49
C PRO A 53 -4.79 16.60 8.84
N ALA A 54 -5.78 15.72 8.88
CA ALA A 54 -5.54 14.29 9.06
C ALA A 54 -5.21 13.61 7.73
N LEU A 55 -4.35 12.59 7.78
CA LEU A 55 -3.94 11.77 6.63
C LEU A 55 -3.96 10.30 7.01
N LEU A 56 -4.69 9.51 6.25
CA LEU A 56 -4.67 8.05 6.29
C LEU A 56 -3.67 7.53 5.25
N VAL A 57 -2.65 6.77 5.68
CA VAL A 57 -1.62 6.17 4.80
C VAL A 57 -1.73 4.67 4.87
N MET A 58 -2.21 4.06 3.79
CA MET A 58 -2.52 2.64 3.72
C MET A 58 -1.44 1.87 2.96
N HIS A 59 -1.07 0.70 3.47
CA HIS A 59 -0.10 -0.20 2.85
C HIS A 59 -0.78 -1.22 1.91
N GLY A 60 0.03 -2.03 1.22
CA GLY A 60 -0.41 -3.18 0.43
C GLY A 60 0.39 -4.44 0.74
N TRP A 61 0.53 -5.35 -0.25
CA TRP A 61 1.30 -6.57 -0.13
C TRP A 61 2.55 -6.48 -1.05
N PRO A 62 3.75 -6.94 -0.67
CA PRO A 62 4.11 -7.72 0.52
C PRO A 62 4.56 -6.87 1.73
N HIS A 63 4.38 -5.57 1.69
CA HIS A 63 4.83 -4.69 2.77
C HIS A 63 3.77 -4.50 3.87
N THR A 64 4.21 -3.91 4.97
CA THR A 64 3.38 -3.60 6.13
C THR A 64 3.41 -2.09 6.42
N PHE A 65 2.70 -1.68 7.46
CA PHE A 65 2.76 -0.31 7.99
C PHE A 65 4.19 0.20 8.20
N ALA A 66 5.13 -0.70 8.54
CA ALA A 66 6.49 -0.33 8.88
C ALA A 66 7.28 0.27 7.69
N LEU A 67 6.96 -0.15 6.47
CA LEU A 67 7.61 0.39 5.26
C LEU A 67 7.20 1.84 4.97
N GLN A 68 6.09 2.31 5.55
CA GLN A 68 5.55 3.65 5.31
C GLN A 68 5.97 4.67 6.39
N LEU A 69 6.61 4.22 7.50
CA LEU A 69 6.93 5.09 8.63
C LEU A 69 7.93 6.20 8.29
N ASP A 70 8.93 5.93 7.42
CA ASP A 70 9.87 6.97 7.00
C ASP A 70 9.18 8.13 6.26
N PHE A 71 8.12 7.82 5.49
CA PHE A 71 7.29 8.83 4.87
C PHE A 71 6.44 9.58 5.91
N ALA A 72 5.82 8.86 6.83
CA ALA A 72 5.01 9.45 7.89
C ALA A 72 5.82 10.40 8.78
N ASP A 73 7.06 10.05 9.11
CA ASP A 73 7.99 10.89 9.91
C ASP A 73 8.32 12.23 9.22
N LEU A 74 8.19 12.32 7.90
CA LEU A 74 8.41 13.56 7.15
C LEU A 74 7.22 14.52 7.16
N LEU A 75 6.10 14.18 7.82
CA LEU A 75 4.84 14.91 7.76
C LEU A 75 4.39 15.48 9.12
N PRO A 76 5.22 16.26 9.84
CA PRO A 76 4.86 16.82 11.15
C PRO A 76 3.73 17.85 11.08
N ASP A 77 3.38 18.31 9.90
CA ASP A 77 2.30 19.23 9.58
C ASP A 77 0.94 18.54 9.34
N PHE A 78 0.88 17.19 9.47
CA PHE A 78 -0.33 16.37 9.42
C PHE A 78 -0.50 15.55 10.70
N HIS A 79 -1.73 15.18 11.02
CA HIS A 79 -2.01 14.04 11.88
C HIS A 79 -1.99 12.79 11.00
N VAL A 80 -0.95 11.97 11.11
CA VAL A 80 -0.77 10.82 10.22
C VAL A 80 -1.21 9.53 10.89
N VAL A 81 -2.07 8.77 10.23
CA VAL A 81 -2.55 7.46 10.67
C VAL A 81 -2.06 6.40 9.68
N VAL A 82 -1.30 5.42 10.20
CA VAL A 82 -0.74 4.32 9.39
C VAL A 82 -1.25 2.99 9.96
N PRO A 83 -2.35 2.44 9.44
CA PRO A 83 -2.92 1.19 9.94
C PRO A 83 -2.14 -0.04 9.48
N SER A 84 -2.29 -1.14 10.22
CA SER A 84 -2.12 -2.50 9.70
C SER A 84 -3.48 -3.03 9.29
N PHE A 85 -3.62 -3.51 8.06
CA PHE A 85 -4.87 -4.11 7.62
C PHE A 85 -5.23 -5.36 8.42
N PRO A 86 -6.52 -5.68 8.63
CA PRO A 86 -6.92 -6.95 9.21
C PRO A 86 -6.23 -8.13 8.52
N GLY A 87 -5.58 -8.99 9.31
CA GLY A 87 -4.77 -10.10 8.80
C GLY A 87 -3.32 -9.77 8.46
N PHE A 88 -2.88 -8.51 8.64
CA PHE A 88 -1.49 -8.09 8.44
C PHE A 88 -0.85 -7.63 9.76
N ALA A 89 0.44 -7.91 9.90
CA ALA A 89 1.25 -7.45 11.03
C ALA A 89 0.55 -7.70 12.38
N PHE A 90 0.16 -6.65 13.09
CA PHE A 90 -0.40 -6.73 14.44
C PHE A 90 -1.95 -6.65 14.48
N SER A 91 -2.61 -6.61 13.33
CA SER A 91 -4.07 -6.71 13.23
C SER A 91 -4.48 -8.16 13.00
N PRO A 92 -5.32 -8.76 13.87
CA PRO A 92 -5.92 -10.06 13.57
C PRO A 92 -6.83 -9.96 12.35
N THR A 93 -7.21 -11.10 11.79
CA THR A 93 -8.24 -11.15 10.76
C THR A 93 -9.59 -10.67 11.31
N TYR A 94 -10.51 -10.30 10.43
CA TYR A 94 -11.90 -10.10 10.84
C TYR A 94 -12.42 -11.32 11.62
N ALA A 95 -13.24 -11.08 12.63
CA ALA A 95 -13.80 -12.14 13.44
C ALA A 95 -14.75 -13.03 12.62
N ASP A 96 -15.52 -12.42 11.72
CA ASP A 96 -16.47 -13.09 10.84
C ASP A 96 -16.32 -12.63 9.39
N GLY A 97 -16.54 -13.55 8.44
CA GLY A 97 -16.63 -13.27 7.01
C GLY A 97 -15.31 -12.88 6.33
N PRO A 98 -15.37 -12.56 5.02
CA PRO A 98 -14.21 -12.34 4.18
C PRO A 98 -13.58 -10.96 4.38
N MET A 99 -12.30 -10.87 4.06
CA MET A 99 -11.59 -9.60 3.89
C MET A 99 -11.77 -9.10 2.45
N THR A 100 -12.76 -8.22 2.25
CA THR A 100 -13.04 -7.64 0.95
C THR A 100 -12.60 -6.17 0.88
N GLU A 101 -12.38 -5.65 -0.32
CA GLU A 101 -11.95 -4.26 -0.51
C GLU A 101 -13.01 -3.28 0.02
N VAL A 102 -14.30 -3.54 -0.20
CA VAL A 102 -15.41 -2.70 0.30
C VAL A 102 -15.45 -2.68 1.81
N ARG A 103 -15.32 -3.86 2.43
CA ARG A 103 -15.29 -3.97 3.89
C ARG A 103 -14.09 -3.29 4.50
N LEU A 104 -12.93 -3.45 3.87
CA LEU A 104 -11.70 -2.79 4.30
C LEU A 104 -11.82 -1.27 4.20
N ALA A 105 -12.41 -0.74 3.12
CA ALA A 105 -12.69 0.68 2.97
C ALA A 105 -13.58 1.22 4.11
N ALA A 106 -14.65 0.50 4.45
CA ALA A 106 -15.53 0.87 5.57
C ALA A 106 -14.79 0.84 6.92
N THR A 107 -13.95 -0.18 7.15
CA THR A 107 -13.16 -0.29 8.39
C THR A 107 -12.15 0.85 8.52
N MET A 108 -11.44 1.20 7.44
CA MET A 108 -10.47 2.30 7.45
C MET A 108 -11.16 3.66 7.61
N HIS A 109 -12.32 3.85 7.00
CA HIS A 109 -13.15 5.05 7.23
C HIS A 109 -13.58 5.14 8.70
N GLY A 110 -14.11 4.05 9.29
CA GLY A 110 -14.51 4.01 10.71
C GLY A 110 -13.34 4.25 11.67
N LEU A 111 -12.12 3.81 11.32
CA LEU A 111 -10.92 4.17 12.09
C LEU A 111 -10.74 5.69 12.17
N MET A 112 -10.87 6.38 11.03
CA MET A 112 -10.66 7.82 10.98
C MET A 112 -11.79 8.60 11.66
N THR A 113 -13.04 8.23 11.45
CA THR A 113 -14.22 8.99 11.90
C THR A 113 -14.71 8.56 13.29
N ASP A 114 -15.00 7.27 13.48
CA ASP A 114 -15.67 6.79 14.68
C ASP A 114 -14.70 6.63 15.86
N VAL A 115 -13.45 6.22 15.57
CA VAL A 115 -12.42 5.99 16.60
C VAL A 115 -11.62 7.26 16.87
N LEU A 116 -11.10 7.89 15.81
CA LEU A 116 -10.19 9.04 15.96
C LEU A 116 -10.90 10.39 15.95
N GLY A 117 -12.16 10.44 15.50
CA GLY A 117 -13.00 11.64 15.51
C GLY A 117 -12.61 12.69 14.49
N TYR A 118 -11.99 12.29 13.38
CA TYR A 118 -11.68 13.21 12.28
C TYR A 118 -12.92 13.38 11.39
N ASP A 119 -13.50 14.57 11.36
CA ASP A 119 -14.64 14.89 10.48
C ASP A 119 -14.23 14.80 8.99
N SER A 120 -12.97 15.12 8.69
CA SER A 120 -12.43 15.01 7.33
C SER A 120 -10.93 14.71 7.30
N TYR A 121 -10.49 14.01 6.26
CA TYR A 121 -9.09 13.56 6.14
C TYR A 121 -8.67 13.43 4.67
N PHE A 122 -7.34 13.45 4.43
CA PHE A 122 -6.72 12.99 3.19
C PHE A 122 -6.49 11.49 3.26
N THR A 123 -6.47 10.83 2.10
CA THR A 123 -6.17 9.41 2.03
C THR A 123 -5.14 9.10 0.95
N TYR A 124 -4.25 8.16 1.26
CA TYR A 124 -3.24 7.61 0.37
C TYR A 124 -3.32 6.09 0.38
N GLY A 125 -3.26 5.49 -0.81
CA GLY A 125 -3.21 4.03 -0.98
C GLY A 125 -2.35 3.63 -2.18
N GLU A 126 -1.67 2.49 -2.03
CA GLU A 126 -0.86 1.84 -3.07
C GLU A 126 -1.10 0.34 -3.06
N ASP A 127 -0.86 -0.38 -4.15
CA ASP A 127 -1.09 -1.81 -4.29
C ASP A 127 -2.54 -2.22 -3.93
N VAL A 128 -2.76 -3.18 -3.04
CA VAL A 128 -4.09 -3.60 -2.56
C VAL A 128 -4.91 -2.40 -2.07
N SER A 129 -4.27 -1.44 -1.41
CA SER A 129 -4.97 -0.27 -0.90
C SER A 129 -5.29 0.79 -1.95
N ALA A 130 -4.83 0.68 -3.19
CA ALA A 130 -5.20 1.62 -4.25
C ALA A 130 -6.73 1.58 -4.52
N ASN A 131 -7.31 0.39 -4.65
CA ASN A 131 -8.77 0.25 -4.80
C ASN A 131 -9.52 0.68 -3.53
N VAL A 132 -8.96 0.37 -2.34
CA VAL A 132 -9.53 0.80 -1.06
C VAL A 132 -9.55 2.32 -0.95
N ASN A 133 -8.50 2.99 -1.42
CA ASN A 133 -8.38 4.43 -1.48
C ASN A 133 -9.49 5.05 -2.36
N ASP A 134 -9.71 4.49 -3.55
CA ASP A 134 -10.77 4.89 -4.45
C ASP A 134 -12.18 4.63 -3.87
N LEU A 135 -12.38 3.47 -3.23
CA LEU A 135 -13.64 3.11 -2.57
C LEU A 135 -13.98 4.04 -1.40
N ILE A 136 -12.99 4.42 -0.59
CA ILE A 136 -13.18 5.39 0.50
C ILE A 136 -13.62 6.74 -0.10
N ALA A 137 -12.90 7.24 -1.09
CA ALA A 137 -13.20 8.53 -1.71
C ALA A 137 -14.58 8.55 -2.42
N GLY A 138 -14.96 7.43 -3.05
CA GLY A 138 -16.24 7.29 -3.73
C GLY A 138 -17.42 7.09 -2.77
N SER A 139 -17.21 6.38 -1.65
CA SER A 139 -18.28 6.03 -0.70
C SER A 139 -18.50 7.09 0.39
N TYR A 140 -17.46 7.85 0.74
CA TYR A 140 -17.47 8.81 1.85
C TYR A 140 -16.97 10.21 1.44
N PRO A 141 -17.50 10.79 0.33
CA PRO A 141 -16.96 12.04 -0.23
C PRO A 141 -17.04 13.22 0.75
N ASP A 142 -17.99 13.24 1.68
CA ASP A 142 -18.13 14.31 2.67
C ASP A 142 -17.02 14.30 3.73
N SER A 143 -16.37 13.14 3.94
CA SER A 143 -15.28 12.99 4.90
C SER A 143 -13.89 12.97 4.23
N VAL A 144 -13.80 12.88 2.91
CA VAL A 144 -12.51 12.86 2.20
C VAL A 144 -12.21 14.23 1.61
N ARG A 145 -11.20 14.91 2.16
CA ARG A 145 -10.73 16.22 1.65
C ARG A 145 -9.99 16.13 0.33
N GLY A 146 -9.38 15.00 0.06
CA GLY A 146 -8.67 14.72 -1.15
C GLY A 146 -8.00 13.36 -1.12
N ILE A 147 -7.82 12.78 -2.30
CA ILE A 147 -7.17 11.50 -2.51
C ILE A 147 -5.80 11.71 -3.16
N VAL A 148 -4.77 11.03 -2.63
CA VAL A 148 -3.46 10.93 -3.25
C VAL A 148 -3.25 9.49 -3.72
N ALA A 149 -2.93 9.32 -4.99
CA ALA A 149 -2.75 8.01 -5.60
C ALA A 149 -1.44 7.93 -6.38
N THR A 150 -0.68 6.86 -6.16
CA THR A 150 0.48 6.49 -6.96
C THR A 150 0.17 5.30 -7.88
N HIS A 151 -0.78 4.45 -7.46
CA HIS A 151 -1.49 3.52 -8.30
C HIS A 151 -2.87 4.12 -8.57
N SER A 152 -3.05 4.65 -9.77
CA SER A 152 -4.32 5.24 -10.20
C SER A 152 -5.35 4.15 -10.47
N HIS A 153 -6.61 4.53 -10.66
CA HIS A 153 -7.70 3.58 -10.92
C HIS A 153 -7.38 2.61 -12.06
N PHE A 154 -7.51 1.32 -11.78
CA PHE A 154 -7.41 0.26 -12.78
C PHE A 154 -8.81 -0.22 -13.14
N PRO A 155 -9.31 0.10 -14.35
CA PRO A 155 -10.59 -0.36 -14.83
C PRO A 155 -10.77 -1.87 -14.71
N SER A 156 -11.93 -2.28 -14.20
CA SER A 156 -12.34 -3.68 -14.20
C SER A 156 -12.43 -4.25 -15.62
N ARG A 157 -12.60 -5.57 -15.73
CA ARG A 157 -12.79 -6.20 -17.04
C ARG A 157 -14.03 -5.65 -17.78
N ALA A 158 -15.08 -5.30 -17.03
CA ALA A 158 -16.29 -4.72 -17.63
C ALA A 158 -16.01 -3.32 -18.18
N GLU A 159 -15.33 -2.47 -17.39
CA GLU A 159 -14.95 -1.11 -17.81
C GLU A 159 -13.97 -1.11 -19.00
N ARG A 160 -13.06 -2.09 -19.06
CA ARG A 160 -12.11 -2.22 -20.20
C ARG A 160 -12.80 -2.56 -21.52
N ALA A 161 -13.98 -3.17 -21.51
CA ALA A 161 -14.70 -3.52 -22.73
C ALA A 161 -15.09 -2.29 -23.58
N ASP A 162 -15.22 -1.13 -22.95
CA ASP A 162 -15.59 0.13 -23.60
C ASP A 162 -14.37 1.00 -23.97
N LEU A 163 -13.14 0.56 -23.68
CA LEU A 163 -11.93 1.29 -24.01
C LEU A 163 -11.64 1.24 -25.51
N THR A 164 -11.52 2.41 -26.14
CA THR A 164 -11.26 2.55 -27.58
C THR A 164 -10.00 3.37 -27.90
N ALA A 165 -9.49 4.12 -26.93
CA ALA A 165 -8.27 4.91 -27.13
C ALA A 165 -7.06 3.96 -27.31
N PRO A 166 -6.23 4.14 -28.36
CA PRO A 166 -5.16 3.21 -28.67
C PRO A 166 -4.10 3.05 -27.55
N ASP A 167 -3.79 4.12 -26.83
CA ASP A 167 -2.86 4.13 -25.70
C ASP A 167 -3.41 3.36 -24.49
N GLU A 168 -4.71 3.49 -24.20
CA GLU A 168 -5.38 2.74 -23.12
C GLU A 168 -5.40 1.23 -23.43
N VAL A 169 -5.78 0.88 -24.67
CA VAL A 169 -5.80 -0.52 -25.12
C VAL A 169 -4.38 -1.12 -25.08
N ALA A 170 -3.37 -0.37 -25.55
CA ALA A 170 -1.99 -0.81 -25.52
C ALA A 170 -1.44 -0.97 -24.09
N PHE A 171 -1.82 -0.08 -23.18
CA PHE A 171 -1.46 -0.17 -21.76
C PHE A 171 -1.95 -1.48 -21.15
N PHE A 172 -3.25 -1.79 -21.29
CA PHE A 172 -3.81 -3.03 -20.74
C PHE A 172 -3.29 -4.29 -21.42
N ALA A 173 -2.98 -4.25 -22.71
CA ALA A 173 -2.34 -5.38 -23.39
C ALA A 173 -0.98 -5.70 -22.80
N ARG A 174 -0.15 -4.68 -22.51
CA ARG A 174 1.14 -4.87 -21.82
C ARG A 174 0.98 -5.35 -20.39
N LEU A 175 -0.01 -4.82 -19.66
CA LEU A 175 -0.31 -5.26 -18.30
C LEU A 175 -0.73 -6.72 -18.24
N ASP A 176 -1.57 -7.15 -19.17
CA ASP A 176 -2.01 -8.56 -19.27
C ASP A 176 -0.85 -9.48 -19.66
N GLU A 177 0.06 -9.06 -20.54
CA GLU A 177 1.29 -9.78 -20.89
C GLU A 177 2.21 -9.89 -19.66
N TRP A 178 2.44 -8.78 -18.94
CA TRP A 178 3.22 -8.76 -17.70
C TRP A 178 2.60 -9.69 -16.65
N GLY A 179 1.28 -9.62 -16.45
CA GLY A 179 0.54 -10.47 -15.52
C GLY A 179 0.67 -11.95 -15.87
N GLY A 180 0.63 -12.30 -17.15
CA GLY A 180 0.87 -13.67 -17.64
C GLY A 180 2.27 -14.18 -17.33
N ALA A 181 3.28 -13.32 -17.42
CA ALA A 181 4.68 -13.69 -17.18
C ALA A 181 5.05 -13.68 -15.69
N ASN A 182 4.51 -12.74 -14.89
CA ASN A 182 4.97 -12.45 -13.53
C ASN A 182 3.90 -12.67 -12.44
N GLY A 183 2.64 -12.90 -12.81
CA GLY A 183 1.50 -12.99 -11.89
C GLY A 183 1.37 -14.33 -11.14
N ALA A 184 2.31 -15.26 -11.27
CA ALA A 184 2.23 -16.60 -10.66
C ALA A 184 2.05 -16.52 -9.12
N TYR A 185 2.69 -15.58 -8.45
CA TYR A 185 2.58 -15.37 -7.00
C TYR A 185 1.12 -15.11 -6.59
N GLY A 186 0.45 -14.18 -7.27
CA GLY A 186 -0.94 -13.82 -6.99
C GLY A 186 -1.89 -14.98 -7.29
N HIS A 187 -1.64 -15.75 -8.36
CA HIS A 187 -2.43 -16.95 -8.67
C HIS A 187 -2.31 -18.03 -7.58
N VAL A 188 -1.10 -18.27 -7.05
CA VAL A 188 -0.92 -19.22 -5.94
C VAL A 188 -1.61 -18.72 -4.67
N GLN A 189 -1.47 -17.45 -4.32
CA GLN A 189 -2.11 -16.83 -3.17
C GLN A 189 -3.65 -16.87 -3.27
N ALA A 190 -4.20 -16.69 -4.48
CA ALA A 190 -5.63 -16.73 -4.74
C ALA A 190 -6.22 -18.16 -4.78
N THR A 191 -5.42 -19.19 -5.03
CA THR A 191 -5.94 -20.55 -5.27
C THR A 191 -5.45 -21.61 -4.28
N ARG A 192 -4.30 -21.39 -3.64
CA ARG A 192 -3.65 -22.33 -2.71
C ARG A 192 -2.96 -21.63 -1.55
N PRO A 193 -3.64 -20.65 -0.87
CA PRO A 193 -3.03 -19.84 0.16
C PRO A 193 -2.46 -20.67 1.32
N ASP A 194 -3.21 -21.63 1.84
CA ASP A 194 -2.81 -22.41 3.00
C ASP A 194 -1.61 -23.31 2.75
N THR A 195 -1.52 -23.88 1.54
CA THR A 195 -0.38 -24.71 1.13
C THR A 195 0.91 -23.90 1.13
N LEU A 196 0.87 -22.70 0.55
CA LEU A 196 2.01 -21.80 0.52
C LEU A 196 2.33 -21.26 1.92
N ALA A 197 1.32 -20.80 2.67
CA ALA A 197 1.48 -20.26 4.02
C ALA A 197 2.16 -21.24 4.98
N THR A 198 1.79 -22.53 4.93
CA THR A 198 2.41 -23.58 5.74
C THR A 198 3.91 -23.62 5.52
N SER A 199 4.37 -23.59 4.27
CA SER A 199 5.80 -23.62 3.93
C SER A 199 6.53 -22.34 4.35
N LEU A 200 5.89 -21.18 4.20
CA LEU A 200 6.50 -19.89 4.54
C LEU A 200 6.54 -19.62 6.04
N ASN A 201 5.58 -20.14 6.79
CA ASN A 201 5.58 -20.07 8.27
C ASN A 201 6.55 -21.08 8.93
N ASP A 202 7.06 -22.07 8.17
CA ASP A 202 8.02 -23.05 8.66
C ASP A 202 9.48 -22.71 8.29
N SER A 203 9.68 -21.87 7.27
CA SER A 203 10.99 -21.51 6.76
C SER A 203 11.22 -19.99 6.72
N PRO A 204 12.02 -19.42 7.66
CA PRO A 204 12.34 -18.00 7.61
C PRO A 204 13.06 -17.60 6.31
N ALA A 205 13.94 -18.45 5.78
CA ALA A 205 14.59 -18.22 4.50
C ALA A 205 13.61 -18.26 3.33
N GLY A 206 12.62 -19.17 3.36
CA GLY A 206 11.55 -19.22 2.38
C GLY A 206 10.67 -17.98 2.40
N LEU A 207 10.26 -17.55 3.60
CA LEU A 207 9.50 -16.32 3.80
C LEU A 207 10.27 -15.10 3.28
N LEU A 208 11.54 -14.95 3.67
CA LEU A 208 12.40 -13.87 3.22
C LEU A 208 12.52 -13.84 1.70
N ALA A 209 12.72 -15.01 1.07
CA ALA A 209 12.79 -15.11 -0.39
C ALA A 209 11.49 -14.65 -1.07
N TRP A 210 10.34 -15.09 -0.55
CA TRP A 210 9.02 -14.78 -1.09
C TRP A 210 8.70 -13.28 -1.06
N LEU A 211 9.00 -12.62 0.07
CA LEU A 211 8.75 -11.19 0.24
C LEU A 211 9.76 -10.34 -0.54
N VAL A 212 11.07 -10.61 -0.36
CA VAL A 212 12.12 -9.75 -0.93
C VAL A 212 12.20 -9.89 -2.45
N GLU A 213 11.78 -11.02 -3.03
CA GLU A 213 11.66 -11.13 -4.49
C GLU A 213 10.80 -10.00 -5.05
N LYS A 214 9.64 -9.74 -4.46
CA LYS A 214 8.73 -8.71 -4.93
C LYS A 214 9.23 -7.31 -4.61
N LEU A 215 9.85 -7.11 -3.45
CA LEU A 215 10.49 -5.84 -3.10
C LEU A 215 11.61 -5.48 -4.11
N VAL A 216 12.35 -6.48 -4.61
CA VAL A 216 13.37 -6.28 -5.66
C VAL A 216 12.74 -6.03 -7.03
N GLU A 217 11.77 -6.85 -7.43
CA GLU A 217 11.22 -6.80 -8.79
C GLU A 217 10.40 -5.54 -9.06
N TRP A 218 9.73 -5.00 -8.04
CA TRP A 218 8.79 -3.89 -8.18
C TRP A 218 9.37 -2.53 -7.76
N SER A 219 10.57 -2.50 -7.19
CA SER A 219 11.27 -1.24 -6.91
C SER A 219 11.89 -0.63 -8.17
N ASP A 220 12.02 0.69 -8.17
CA ASP A 220 12.67 1.46 -9.22
C ASP A 220 14.20 1.30 -9.17
N THR A 221 14.67 0.14 -9.58
CA THR A 221 16.09 -0.20 -9.62
C THR A 221 16.48 -0.83 -10.95
N PRO A 222 17.75 -0.68 -11.39
CA PRO A 222 18.22 -1.37 -12.58
C PRO A 222 18.10 -2.89 -12.46
N ALA A 223 17.64 -3.53 -13.54
CA ALA A 223 17.59 -4.98 -13.60
C ALA A 223 19.01 -5.61 -13.54
N GLY A 224 19.08 -6.81 -12.95
CA GLY A 224 20.29 -7.64 -12.94
C GLY A 224 20.78 -8.00 -11.55
N ASP A 225 21.36 -7.07 -10.80
CA ASP A 225 21.80 -7.33 -9.42
C ASP A 225 20.71 -6.98 -8.40
N PRO A 226 20.13 -7.96 -7.68
CA PRO A 226 19.07 -7.70 -6.71
C PRO A 226 19.53 -6.83 -5.52
N ARG A 227 20.83 -6.73 -5.26
CA ARG A 227 21.38 -5.88 -4.18
C ARG A 227 21.09 -4.40 -4.37
N VAL A 228 20.85 -3.98 -5.61
CA VAL A 228 20.56 -2.59 -5.94
C VAL A 228 19.28 -2.09 -5.24
N VAL A 229 18.36 -2.97 -4.86
CA VAL A 229 17.17 -2.61 -4.08
C VAL A 229 17.54 -1.86 -2.81
N GLU A 230 18.69 -2.17 -2.20
CA GLU A 230 19.14 -1.53 -0.95
C GLU A 230 19.40 -0.02 -1.09
N SER A 231 19.52 0.48 -2.33
CA SER A 231 19.56 1.92 -2.59
C SER A 231 18.21 2.62 -2.45
N ARG A 232 17.10 1.87 -2.49
CA ARG A 232 15.73 2.36 -2.35
C ARG A 232 15.10 1.91 -1.02
N ILE A 233 15.22 0.63 -0.71
CA ILE A 233 14.71 0.00 0.51
C ILE A 233 15.90 -0.66 1.20
N SER A 234 16.41 -0.05 2.26
CA SER A 234 17.60 -0.54 2.95
C SER A 234 17.44 -1.97 3.45
N ARG A 235 18.55 -2.67 3.65
CA ARG A 235 18.56 -4.04 4.19
C ARG A 235 17.80 -4.15 5.50
N ASP A 236 17.95 -3.19 6.40
CA ASP A 236 17.20 -3.14 7.66
C ASP A 236 15.69 -3.08 7.44
N ARG A 237 15.22 -2.36 6.42
CA ARG A 237 13.79 -2.30 6.08
C ARG A 237 13.29 -3.60 5.48
N LEU A 238 14.07 -4.24 4.58
CA LEU A 238 13.76 -5.56 4.04
C LEU A 238 13.64 -6.61 5.15
N LEU A 239 14.59 -6.63 6.10
CA LEU A 239 14.57 -7.55 7.23
C LEU A 239 13.47 -7.22 8.24
N THR A 240 13.08 -5.95 8.36
CA THR A 240 11.96 -5.53 9.20
C THR A 240 10.64 -6.14 8.70
N GLU A 241 10.36 -6.03 7.40
CA GLU A 241 9.17 -6.62 6.79
C GLU A 241 9.14 -8.14 7.04
N ALA A 242 10.24 -8.84 6.73
CA ALA A 242 10.32 -10.28 6.95
C ALA A 242 10.14 -10.66 8.44
N MET A 243 10.72 -9.89 9.36
CA MET A 243 10.65 -10.16 10.80
C MET A 243 9.24 -9.93 11.36
N ILE A 244 8.53 -8.90 10.89
CA ILE A 244 7.13 -8.67 11.26
C ILE A 244 6.28 -9.88 10.83
N TYR A 245 6.33 -10.29 9.57
CA TYR A 245 5.61 -11.46 9.09
C TYR A 245 5.98 -12.74 9.84
N TRP A 246 7.28 -12.93 10.12
CA TRP A 246 7.77 -14.10 10.84
C TRP A 246 7.25 -14.19 12.27
N THR A 247 7.33 -13.09 13.01
CA THR A 247 6.94 -13.07 14.44
C THR A 247 5.44 -13.09 14.65
N THR A 248 4.67 -12.51 13.73
CA THR A 248 3.20 -12.50 13.79
C THR A 248 2.55 -13.70 13.10
N GLN A 249 3.33 -14.48 12.33
CA GLN A 249 2.83 -15.59 11.49
C GLN A 249 1.73 -15.16 10.52
N SER A 250 1.77 -13.89 10.09
CA SER A 250 0.68 -13.27 9.32
C SER A 250 0.80 -13.47 7.81
N ILE A 251 1.80 -14.23 7.30
CA ILE A 251 1.94 -14.41 5.86
C ILE A 251 0.71 -15.06 5.22
N GLY A 252 0.14 -16.08 5.88
CA GLY A 252 -1.05 -16.77 5.36
C GLY A 252 -2.29 -15.89 5.38
N THR A 253 -2.49 -15.10 6.45
CA THR A 253 -3.62 -14.18 6.55
C THR A 253 -3.49 -13.00 5.60
N SER A 254 -2.27 -12.59 5.23
CA SER A 254 -2.03 -11.55 4.24
C SER A 254 -2.40 -11.95 2.80
N PHE A 255 -2.64 -13.24 2.55
CA PHE A 255 -3.13 -13.74 1.26
C PHE A 255 -4.65 -13.61 1.09
N ARG A 256 -5.38 -13.30 2.17
CA ARG A 256 -6.85 -13.23 2.12
C ARG A 256 -7.40 -12.26 1.06
N PRO A 257 -6.82 -11.07 0.82
CA PRO A 257 -7.28 -10.21 -0.26
C PRO A 257 -7.27 -10.88 -1.64
N TYR A 258 -6.30 -11.76 -1.89
CA TYR A 258 -6.21 -12.53 -3.13
C TYR A 258 -7.20 -13.67 -3.20
N TYR A 259 -7.38 -14.41 -2.09
CA TYR A 259 -8.22 -15.61 -2.03
C TYR A 259 -9.70 -15.28 -1.89
N GLU A 260 -10.05 -14.30 -1.06
CA GLU A 260 -11.42 -13.90 -0.79
C GLU A 260 -11.97 -12.95 -1.84
N GLY A 261 -11.06 -12.35 -2.63
CA GLY A 261 -11.39 -11.55 -3.80
C GLY A 261 -11.91 -10.15 -3.46
N ALA A 262 -12.12 -9.41 -4.53
CA ALA A 262 -12.73 -8.09 -4.47
C ALA A 262 -14.26 -8.23 -4.60
N ASP A 263 -14.99 -7.59 -3.70
CA ASP A 263 -16.45 -7.45 -3.76
C ASP A 263 -16.87 -6.08 -4.31
N ARG A 264 -15.92 -5.34 -4.89
CA ARG A 264 -16.19 -4.05 -5.52
C ARG A 264 -17.16 -4.21 -6.71
N PRO A 265 -17.92 -3.15 -7.02
CA PRO A 265 -18.76 -3.15 -8.21
C PRO A 265 -17.97 -3.44 -9.49
N ASP A 266 -18.58 -4.13 -10.47
CA ASP A 266 -17.98 -4.34 -11.80
C ASP A 266 -17.59 -3.01 -12.47
N VAL A 267 -18.36 -1.95 -12.19
CA VAL A 267 -18.08 -0.58 -12.59
C VAL A 267 -18.08 0.30 -11.37
N MET A 268 -16.94 0.89 -11.04
CA MET A 268 -16.81 1.79 -9.91
C MET A 268 -17.36 3.19 -10.25
N SER A 269 -18.03 3.81 -9.27
CA SER A 269 -18.45 5.20 -9.41
C SER A 269 -17.21 6.12 -9.45
N PRO A 270 -17.17 7.09 -10.38
CA PRO A 270 -16.11 8.07 -10.43
C PRO A 270 -15.95 8.85 -9.11
N VAL A 271 -14.72 9.10 -8.72
CA VAL A 271 -14.39 9.88 -7.53
C VAL A 271 -14.63 11.37 -7.79
N GLN A 272 -15.40 12.02 -6.90
CA GLN A 272 -15.80 13.43 -7.02
C GLN A 272 -14.94 14.39 -6.19
N VAL A 273 -14.20 13.87 -5.21
CA VAL A 273 -13.33 14.69 -4.35
C VAL A 273 -12.04 15.08 -5.08
N PRO A 274 -11.36 16.15 -4.65
CA PRO A 274 -10.07 16.54 -5.21
C PRO A 274 -9.08 15.36 -5.25
N ALA A 275 -8.42 15.17 -6.40
CA ALA A 275 -7.48 14.07 -6.61
C ALA A 275 -6.11 14.56 -7.08
N SER A 276 -5.05 13.95 -6.53
CA SER A 276 -3.65 14.13 -6.92
C SER A 276 -3.06 12.78 -7.29
N VAL A 277 -2.73 12.59 -8.57
CA VAL A 277 -2.22 11.33 -9.12
C VAL A 277 -0.76 11.50 -9.52
N HIS A 278 0.11 10.65 -8.96
CA HIS A 278 1.56 10.66 -9.18
C HIS A 278 2.02 9.29 -9.66
N ILE A 279 2.11 9.12 -10.98
CA ILE A 279 2.54 7.85 -11.57
C ILE A 279 4.05 7.72 -11.42
N GLN A 280 4.49 6.69 -10.72
CA GLN A 280 5.89 6.40 -10.49
C GLN A 280 6.60 5.95 -11.77
N ARG A 281 7.92 6.17 -11.84
CA ARG A 281 8.71 5.90 -13.05
C ARG A 281 8.64 4.42 -13.48
N HIS A 282 8.62 3.51 -12.53
CA HIS A 282 8.62 2.06 -12.81
C HIS A 282 7.33 1.61 -13.55
N GLU A 283 6.21 2.27 -13.28
CA GLU A 283 4.91 2.01 -13.92
C GLU A 283 4.43 3.22 -14.75
N GLY A 284 5.38 3.97 -15.32
CA GLY A 284 5.20 5.31 -15.87
C GLY A 284 4.39 5.45 -17.14
N ASP A 285 3.88 4.36 -17.71
CA ASP A 285 3.11 4.36 -18.95
C ASP A 285 1.58 4.37 -18.76
N TYR A 286 1.09 4.54 -17.52
CA TYR A 286 -0.33 4.66 -17.24
C TYR A 286 -0.95 5.86 -17.99
N PRO A 287 -2.02 5.68 -18.81
CA PRO A 287 -2.62 6.76 -19.58
C PRO A 287 -3.33 7.78 -18.69
N GLU A 288 -3.01 9.07 -18.86
CA GLU A 288 -3.68 10.16 -18.14
C GLU A 288 -5.19 10.21 -18.39
N SER A 289 -5.65 9.81 -19.57
CA SER A 289 -7.06 9.76 -19.93
C SER A 289 -7.89 8.86 -19.01
N LEU A 290 -7.30 7.75 -18.52
CA LEU A 290 -7.95 6.88 -17.55
C LEU A 290 -8.15 7.59 -16.19
N ALA A 291 -7.12 8.28 -15.69
CA ALA A 291 -7.23 9.06 -14.45
C ALA A 291 -8.30 10.16 -14.59
N ARG A 292 -8.28 10.91 -15.69
CA ARG A 292 -9.24 12.00 -15.92
C ARG A 292 -10.69 11.52 -16.09
N ARG A 293 -10.87 10.30 -16.54
CA ARG A 293 -12.21 9.70 -16.65
C ARG A 293 -12.75 9.29 -15.27
N PHE A 294 -11.89 8.82 -14.39
CA PHE A 294 -12.29 8.31 -13.10
C PHE A 294 -12.30 9.38 -12.00
N TYR A 295 -11.27 10.23 -11.92
CA TYR A 295 -11.19 11.31 -10.93
C TYR A 295 -11.77 12.60 -11.54
N GLN A 296 -13.00 12.95 -11.17
CA GLN A 296 -13.73 14.08 -11.79
C GLN A 296 -13.17 15.44 -11.36
N ASP A 297 -12.53 15.54 -10.19
CA ASP A 297 -11.80 16.71 -9.73
C ASP A 297 -10.29 16.43 -9.65
N LEU A 298 -9.72 15.99 -10.78
CA LEU A 298 -8.28 15.73 -10.92
C LEU A 298 -7.50 17.05 -10.97
N ARG A 299 -6.89 17.41 -9.83
CA ARG A 299 -6.09 18.64 -9.68
C ARG A 299 -4.67 18.48 -10.20
N ILE A 300 -4.03 17.37 -9.89
CA ILE A 300 -2.65 17.08 -10.25
C ILE A 300 -2.59 15.73 -10.94
N PHE A 301 -1.92 15.70 -12.09
CA PHE A 301 -1.45 14.47 -12.71
C PHE A 301 0.03 14.65 -13.06
N GLU A 302 0.88 13.86 -12.45
CA GLU A 302 2.33 13.94 -12.63
C GLU A 302 2.91 12.54 -12.89
N ARG A 303 3.91 12.48 -13.79
CA ARG A 303 4.80 11.33 -13.90
C ARG A 303 6.08 11.63 -13.15
N LEU A 304 6.33 10.87 -12.08
CA LEU A 304 7.54 11.02 -11.29
C LEU A 304 8.76 10.58 -12.11
N SER A 305 9.87 11.28 -11.93
CA SER A 305 11.15 10.94 -12.58
C SER A 305 11.85 9.74 -11.93
N GLU A 306 11.37 9.30 -10.75
CA GLU A 306 11.90 8.19 -9.97
C GLU A 306 10.80 7.58 -9.10
N GLY A 307 11.11 6.45 -8.47
CA GLY A 307 10.21 5.69 -7.62
C GLY A 307 9.59 4.49 -8.35
N GLY A 308 9.32 3.46 -7.61
CA GLY A 308 8.69 2.23 -8.04
C GLY A 308 7.40 1.98 -7.31
N HIS A 309 7.00 0.72 -7.31
CA HIS A 309 5.73 0.25 -6.73
C HIS A 309 5.52 0.67 -5.27
N PHE A 310 6.60 0.65 -4.47
CA PHE A 310 6.57 1.08 -3.07
C PHE A 310 6.88 2.58 -2.96
N THR A 311 6.07 3.41 -3.58
CA THR A 311 6.42 4.80 -3.90
C THR A 311 6.81 5.62 -2.68
N VAL A 312 6.00 5.61 -1.61
CA VAL A 312 6.32 6.40 -0.40
C VAL A 312 7.51 5.83 0.38
N ALA A 313 7.84 4.56 0.17
CA ALA A 313 9.01 3.94 0.76
C ALA A 313 10.29 4.23 -0.05
N GLU A 314 10.19 4.35 -1.36
CA GLU A 314 11.34 4.55 -2.26
C GLU A 314 11.72 6.03 -2.40
N VAL A 315 10.71 6.92 -2.43
CA VAL A 315 10.90 8.38 -2.62
C VAL A 315 10.09 9.20 -1.60
N PRO A 316 10.28 8.95 -0.29
CA PRO A 316 9.43 9.54 0.75
C PRO A 316 9.45 11.06 0.75
N ALA A 317 10.61 11.69 0.54
CA ALA A 317 10.75 13.15 0.54
C ALA A 317 10.01 13.80 -0.63
N VAL A 318 10.07 13.18 -1.83
CA VAL A 318 9.34 13.64 -3.01
C VAL A 318 7.85 13.59 -2.75
N MET A 319 7.34 12.46 -2.24
CA MET A 319 5.92 12.30 -1.99
C MET A 319 5.41 13.20 -0.86
N ALA A 320 6.22 13.44 0.18
CA ALA A 320 5.86 14.39 1.23
C ALA A 320 5.73 15.84 0.69
N GLU A 321 6.59 16.24 -0.23
CA GLU A 321 6.47 17.53 -0.91
C GLU A 321 5.21 17.61 -1.78
N ARG A 322 4.90 16.56 -2.55
CA ARG A 322 3.71 16.49 -3.41
C ARG A 322 2.42 16.53 -2.60
N LEU A 323 2.36 15.79 -1.49
CA LEU A 323 1.22 15.83 -0.58
C LEU A 323 0.99 17.24 -0.03
N ARG A 324 2.06 17.93 0.42
CA ARG A 324 1.95 19.31 0.90
C ARG A 324 1.49 20.29 -0.18
N ALA A 325 2.01 20.14 -1.39
CA ALA A 325 1.59 20.97 -2.51
C ALA A 325 0.10 20.79 -2.80
N PHE A 326 -0.38 19.56 -2.83
CA PHE A 326 -1.79 19.24 -3.00
C PHE A 326 -2.66 19.77 -1.84
N ALA A 327 -2.23 19.58 -0.59
CA ALA A 327 -2.96 20.06 0.57
C ALA A 327 -3.10 21.60 0.57
N ARG A 328 -2.08 22.35 0.11
CA ARG A 328 -2.16 23.81 -0.09
C ARG A 328 -3.13 24.18 -1.20
N GLU A 329 -3.10 23.45 -2.32
CA GLU A 329 -3.99 23.71 -3.46
C GLU A 329 -5.46 23.58 -3.06
N VAL A 330 -5.80 22.63 -2.19
CA VAL A 330 -7.17 22.46 -1.68
C VAL A 330 -7.45 23.26 -0.39
N GLY A 331 -6.54 24.15 0.00
CA GLY A 331 -6.74 25.06 1.13
C GLY A 331 -6.72 24.39 2.51
N ALA A 332 -5.92 23.33 2.68
CA ALA A 332 -5.82 22.57 3.93
C ALA A 332 -4.53 22.88 4.72
N LEU A 333 -3.51 23.46 4.08
CA LEU A 333 -2.26 23.93 4.69
C LEU A 333 -1.99 25.39 4.38
#